data_d1eb81b157b6269e7a42032a5030de05
#
_entry.id   d1eb81b157b6269e7a42032a5030de05
#
_cell.length_a   1.000
_cell.length_b   1.000
_cell.length_c   1.000
_cell.angle_alpha   90.00
_cell.angle_beta   90.00
_cell.angle_gamma   90.00
#
_symmetry.space_group_name_H-M   'P 1'
#
loop_
_entity.id
_entity.type
_entity.pdbx_description
1 polymer ?
#
loop_
_entity_poly.entity_id
_entity_poly.type
_entity_poly.pdbx_seq_one_letter_code
_entity_poly.pdbx_strand_id
1 'polypeptide(L)'
;MLKLVHQVDDKIHTRSTGPYSLVTQQPLGGRAQQGGQRLGEMEVWALEAFGAAYTLQELLTIKSDDMQGRNETLNAIVKGLPIPRPGIPESFKVLMRELQALCLDVATYKLDVSNNTKLNDYEINLMSENPEIFEQSLLKNSFNSLPGDQDLKFRLQGNFPQTDSN
;
A
#
# COMPACT_ATOMS: atom_id res chain seq x y z
N MET A 1 -4.01 43.69 -25.62
CA MET A 1 -4.43 42.38 -25.10
C MET A 1 -4.64 42.54 -23.60
N LEU A 2 -5.85 42.25 -23.08
CA LEU A 2 -6.20 42.41 -21.67
C LEU A 2 -6.47 41.00 -21.07
N LYS A 3 -5.92 40.73 -19.88
CA LYS A 3 -6.17 39.53 -19.08
C LYS A 3 -7.26 39.84 -18.06
N LEU A 4 -8.50 39.40 -18.30
CA LEU A 4 -9.66 39.80 -17.51
C LEU A 4 -9.98 38.86 -16.35
N VAL A 5 -9.91 37.56 -16.55
CA VAL A 5 -10.43 36.56 -15.60
C VAL A 5 -9.34 35.69 -15.00
N HIS A 6 -8.27 35.40 -15.75
CA HIS A 6 -7.22 34.50 -15.30
C HIS A 6 -6.18 35.19 -14.42
N GLN A 7 -6.59 35.65 -13.26
CA GLN A 7 -5.71 36.30 -12.29
C GLN A 7 -5.15 35.27 -11.30
N VAL A 8 -4.05 35.62 -10.64
CA VAL A 8 -3.37 34.73 -9.69
C VAL A 8 -4.21 34.41 -8.46
N ASP A 9 -5.01 35.34 -8.00
CA ASP A 9 -5.88 35.17 -6.83
C ASP A 9 -6.91 34.07 -7.00
N ASP A 10 -7.37 33.87 -8.25
CA ASP A 10 -8.28 32.77 -8.58
C ASP A 10 -7.60 31.41 -8.75
N LYS A 11 -6.27 31.40 -8.85
CA LYS A 11 -5.49 30.16 -9.13
C LYS A 11 -4.60 29.74 -7.97
N ILE A 12 -4.32 30.64 -7.03
CA ILE A 12 -3.49 30.31 -5.87
C ILE A 12 -4.19 29.25 -5.02
N HIS A 13 -3.43 28.19 -4.69
CA HIS A 13 -3.95 27.08 -3.90
C HIS A 13 -2.84 26.44 -3.10
N THR A 14 -3.12 26.14 -1.82
CA THR A 14 -2.22 25.43 -0.93
C THR A 14 -3.01 24.39 -0.14
N ARG A 15 -2.35 23.31 0.28
CA ARG A 15 -2.91 22.31 1.15
C ARG A 15 -1.84 21.79 2.12
N SER A 16 -2.23 21.60 3.38
CA SER A 16 -1.47 20.77 4.32
C SER A 16 -2.24 19.48 4.59
N THR A 17 -3.25 19.54 5.44
CA THR A 17 -4.22 18.48 5.68
C THR A 17 -5.59 18.94 5.19
N GLY A 18 -6.43 18.03 4.74
CA GLY A 18 -7.75 18.35 4.23
C GLY A 18 -8.61 17.10 4.05
N PRO A 19 -9.71 17.20 3.30
CA PRO A 19 -10.61 16.09 3.09
C PRO A 19 -9.99 14.98 2.23
N TYR A 20 -10.38 13.75 2.52
CA TYR A 20 -9.92 12.52 1.84
C TYR A 20 -11.11 11.75 1.30
N SER A 21 -10.87 10.96 0.25
CA SER A 21 -11.86 10.02 -0.28
C SER A 21 -12.17 8.92 0.76
N LEU A 22 -13.43 8.48 0.81
CA LEU A 22 -13.84 7.45 1.77
C LEU A 22 -13.22 6.08 1.48
N VAL A 23 -13.22 5.66 0.21
CA VAL A 23 -12.80 4.30 -0.17
C VAL A 23 -11.28 4.19 -0.29
N THR A 24 -10.66 5.06 -1.05
CA THR A 24 -9.23 5.00 -1.34
C THR A 24 -8.36 5.73 -0.32
N GLN A 25 -8.96 6.54 0.56
CA GLN A 25 -8.24 7.41 1.51
C GLN A 25 -7.22 8.36 0.87
N GLN A 26 -7.37 8.63 -0.41
CA GLN A 26 -6.55 9.59 -1.14
C GLN A 26 -7.06 11.01 -0.94
N PRO A 27 -6.19 12.03 -0.98
CA PRO A 27 -6.61 13.43 -0.97
C PRO A 27 -7.55 13.71 -2.14
N LEU A 28 -8.61 14.49 -1.89
CA LEU A 28 -9.51 14.95 -2.95
C LEU A 28 -8.77 15.89 -3.91
N GLY A 29 -9.28 16.04 -5.13
CA GLY A 29 -8.78 16.97 -6.12
C GLY A 29 -9.55 18.30 -6.14
N GLY A 30 -8.91 19.33 -6.68
CA GLY A 30 -9.54 20.63 -6.93
C GLY A 30 -9.40 21.66 -5.80
N ARG A 31 -9.30 22.91 -6.18
CA ARG A 31 -9.14 24.06 -5.26
C ARG A 31 -10.35 24.25 -4.34
N ALA A 32 -11.56 24.10 -4.88
CA ALA A 32 -12.80 24.31 -4.14
C ALA A 32 -12.96 23.33 -2.95
N GLN A 33 -12.35 22.14 -3.05
CA GLN A 33 -12.39 21.10 -2.03
C GLN A 33 -11.11 21.05 -1.19
N GLN A 34 -10.25 22.06 -1.27
CA GLN A 34 -8.92 22.03 -0.64
C GLN A 34 -8.15 20.75 -0.99
N GLY A 35 -8.19 20.38 -2.25
CA GLY A 35 -7.59 19.17 -2.76
C GLY A 35 -6.09 19.24 -2.90
N GLY A 36 -5.46 18.06 -3.01
CA GLY A 36 -4.03 17.92 -3.29
C GLY A 36 -3.71 17.97 -4.78
N GLN A 37 -2.43 18.06 -5.10
CA GLN A 37 -1.93 17.95 -6.46
C GLN A 37 -1.84 16.48 -6.86
N ARG A 38 -2.17 16.20 -8.11
CA ARG A 38 -2.04 14.85 -8.66
C ARG A 38 -0.58 14.57 -9.05
N LEU A 39 -0.01 13.53 -8.49
CA LEU A 39 1.20 12.91 -9.00
C LEU A 39 0.79 11.87 -10.05
N GLY A 40 0.92 12.20 -11.31
CA GLY A 40 0.53 11.33 -12.41
C GLY A 40 1.56 10.23 -12.67
N GLU A 41 1.26 9.41 -13.66
CA GLU A 41 2.10 8.28 -14.05
C GLU A 41 3.48 8.74 -14.57
N MET A 42 3.49 9.81 -15.35
CA MET A 42 4.76 10.36 -15.88
C MET A 42 5.64 10.95 -14.79
N GLU A 43 5.08 11.58 -13.76
CA GLU A 43 5.82 12.09 -12.60
C GLU A 43 6.43 10.93 -11.78
N VAL A 44 5.73 9.81 -11.68
CA VAL A 44 6.26 8.58 -11.09
C VAL A 44 7.45 8.05 -11.89
N TRP A 45 7.34 8.01 -13.21
CA TRP A 45 8.45 7.60 -14.08
C TRP A 45 9.70 8.49 -13.93
N ALA A 46 9.49 9.79 -13.76
CA ALA A 46 10.60 10.71 -13.51
C ALA A 46 11.32 10.40 -12.20
N LEU A 47 10.60 10.09 -11.13
CA LEU A 47 11.19 9.67 -9.86
C LEU A 47 11.92 8.33 -9.96
N GLU A 48 11.37 7.39 -10.70
CA GLU A 48 12.02 6.11 -10.99
C GLU A 48 13.32 6.29 -11.77
N ALA A 49 13.32 7.18 -12.76
CA ALA A 49 14.51 7.49 -13.55
C ALA A 49 15.66 8.09 -12.72
N PHE A 50 15.33 8.86 -11.68
CA PHE A 50 16.31 9.36 -10.71
C PHE A 50 16.75 8.32 -9.68
N GLY A 51 16.09 7.16 -9.60
CA GLY A 51 16.36 6.15 -8.58
C GLY A 51 15.94 6.58 -7.16
N ALA A 52 15.03 7.56 -7.02
CA ALA A 52 14.59 8.11 -5.75
C ALA A 52 13.48 7.25 -5.12
N ALA A 53 13.81 6.02 -4.73
CA ALA A 53 12.85 5.05 -4.22
C ALA A 53 12.19 5.48 -2.91
N TYR A 54 12.94 6.02 -1.97
CA TYR A 54 12.41 6.48 -0.69
C TYR A 54 11.46 7.66 -0.84
N THR A 55 11.78 8.60 -1.73
CA THR A 55 10.90 9.75 -2.04
C THR A 55 9.61 9.28 -2.66
N LEU A 56 9.67 8.34 -3.59
CA LEU A 56 8.50 7.74 -4.23
C LEU A 56 7.63 7.01 -3.20
N GLN A 57 8.23 6.22 -2.32
CA GLN A 57 7.52 5.53 -1.23
C GLN A 57 6.80 6.52 -0.31
N GLU A 58 7.46 7.60 0.10
CA GLU A 58 6.85 8.64 0.93
C GLU A 58 5.66 9.30 0.24
N LEU A 59 5.78 9.63 -1.04
CA LEU A 59 4.70 10.24 -1.82
C LEU A 59 3.49 9.32 -1.99
N LEU A 60 3.72 8.02 -2.15
CA LEU A 60 2.66 7.03 -2.32
C LEU A 60 1.96 6.63 -1.01
N THR A 61 2.62 6.72 0.12
CA THR A 61 2.11 6.25 1.41
C THR A 61 1.72 7.39 2.35
N ILE A 62 2.68 7.95 3.06
CA ILE A 62 2.45 8.92 4.14
C ILE A 62 1.76 10.19 3.63
N LYS A 63 2.11 10.65 2.45
CA LYS A 63 1.53 11.86 1.84
C LYS A 63 0.23 11.62 1.09
N SER A 64 -0.19 10.38 0.90
CA SER A 64 -1.35 10.02 0.10
C SER A 64 -2.38 9.22 0.92
N ASP A 65 -2.35 7.92 0.86
CA ASP A 65 -3.44 7.04 1.27
C ASP A 65 -3.17 6.14 2.48
N ASP A 66 -2.02 6.22 3.11
CA ASP A 66 -1.75 5.57 4.40
C ASP A 66 -2.32 6.40 5.55
N MET A 67 -3.54 6.09 5.97
CA MET A 67 -4.26 6.84 7.01
C MET A 67 -3.54 6.79 8.36
N GLN A 68 -3.09 5.62 8.77
CA GLN A 68 -2.41 5.44 10.06
C GLN A 68 -1.03 6.10 10.05
N GLY A 69 -0.22 5.81 9.03
CA GLY A 69 1.12 6.39 8.89
C GLY A 69 1.10 7.91 8.77
N ARG A 70 0.09 8.49 8.12
CA ARG A 70 -0.11 9.93 8.04
C ARG A 70 -0.32 10.56 9.41
N ASN A 71 -1.19 9.99 10.24
CA ASN A 71 -1.48 10.50 11.58
C ASN A 71 -0.27 10.36 12.52
N GLU A 72 0.39 9.21 12.48
CA GLU A 72 1.60 8.95 13.28
C GLU A 72 2.74 9.88 12.88
N THR A 73 2.91 10.13 11.59
CA THR A 73 3.93 11.05 11.06
C THR A 73 3.67 12.48 11.51
N LEU A 74 2.43 12.96 11.44
CA LEU A 74 2.08 14.30 11.93
C LEU A 74 2.36 14.44 13.43
N ASN A 75 1.98 13.43 14.21
CA ASN A 75 2.28 13.41 15.65
C ASN A 75 3.79 13.39 15.95
N ALA A 76 4.55 12.62 15.18
CA ALA A 76 6.01 12.57 15.31
C ALA A 76 6.67 13.92 14.99
N ILE A 77 6.23 14.59 13.93
CA ILE A 77 6.72 15.92 13.55
C ILE A 77 6.45 16.94 14.67
N VAL A 78 5.23 16.96 15.22
CA VAL A 78 4.86 17.89 16.32
C VAL A 78 5.68 17.62 17.57
N LYS A 79 5.97 16.35 17.87
CA LYS A 79 6.75 15.96 19.05
C LYS A 79 8.28 15.97 18.84
N GLY A 80 8.76 16.21 17.61
CA GLY A 80 10.17 16.14 17.26
C GLY A 80 10.75 14.71 17.32
N LEU A 81 9.91 13.70 17.16
CA LEU A 81 10.31 12.30 17.16
C LEU A 81 10.69 11.83 15.74
N PRO A 82 11.46 10.75 15.60
CA PRO A 82 11.74 10.16 14.31
C PRO A 82 10.45 9.68 13.64
N ILE A 83 10.37 9.84 12.31
CA ILE A 83 9.22 9.44 11.52
C ILE A 83 9.13 7.90 11.49
N PRO A 84 7.95 7.30 11.73
CA PRO A 84 7.76 5.87 11.68
C PRO A 84 7.91 5.34 10.24
N ARG A 85 8.09 4.04 10.11
CA ARG A 85 8.13 3.39 8.79
C ARG A 85 6.77 3.48 8.13
N PRO A 86 6.71 3.71 6.80
CA PRO A 86 5.45 3.74 6.07
C PRO A 86 4.76 2.37 6.10
N GLY A 87 3.43 2.40 6.18
CA GLY A 87 2.58 1.23 6.12
C GLY A 87 2.17 0.85 4.69
N ILE A 88 1.09 0.10 4.58
CA ILE A 88 0.51 -0.33 3.31
C ILE A 88 -0.57 0.67 2.87
N PRO A 89 -0.54 1.15 1.60
CA PRO A 89 -1.56 2.03 1.07
C PRO A 89 -2.96 1.41 1.10
N GLU A 90 -3.98 2.19 1.47
CA GLU A 90 -5.38 1.71 1.48
C GLU A 90 -5.86 1.34 0.07
N SER A 91 -5.44 2.05 -0.96
CA SER A 91 -5.76 1.70 -2.35
C SER A 91 -5.23 0.32 -2.76
N PHE A 92 -4.08 -0.09 -2.24
CA PHE A 92 -3.57 -1.43 -2.45
C PHE A 92 -4.43 -2.49 -1.75
N LYS A 93 -4.90 -2.24 -0.53
CA LYS A 93 -5.84 -3.13 0.17
C LYS A 93 -7.14 -3.29 -0.60
N VAL A 94 -7.68 -2.20 -1.16
CA VAL A 94 -8.87 -2.24 -2.02
C VAL A 94 -8.62 -3.13 -3.24
N LEU A 95 -7.48 -2.98 -3.94
CA LEU A 95 -7.13 -3.83 -5.07
C LEU A 95 -7.09 -5.31 -4.68
N MET A 96 -6.46 -5.63 -3.55
CA MET A 96 -6.40 -7.01 -3.05
C MET A 96 -7.79 -7.59 -2.78
N ARG A 97 -8.69 -6.80 -2.18
CA ARG A 97 -10.08 -7.23 -1.95
C ARG A 97 -10.87 -7.42 -3.24
N GLU A 98 -10.66 -6.57 -4.24
CA GLU A 98 -11.27 -6.72 -5.55
C GLU A 98 -10.79 -8.00 -6.26
N LEU A 99 -9.50 -8.32 -6.18
CA LEU A 99 -8.95 -9.57 -6.71
C LEU A 99 -9.52 -10.80 -5.98
N GLN A 100 -9.65 -10.74 -4.66
CA GLN A 100 -10.30 -11.79 -3.87
C GLN A 100 -11.77 -11.98 -4.24
N ALA A 101 -12.49 -10.88 -4.54
CA ALA A 101 -13.86 -10.97 -5.04
C ALA A 101 -13.97 -11.68 -6.40
N LEU A 102 -12.93 -11.66 -7.20
CA LEU A 102 -12.80 -12.43 -8.43
C LEU A 102 -12.31 -13.87 -8.22
N CYS A 103 -12.30 -14.36 -6.98
CA CYS A 103 -11.80 -15.68 -6.60
C CYS A 103 -10.29 -15.87 -6.85
N LEU A 104 -9.53 -14.79 -6.92
CA LEU A 104 -8.08 -14.83 -6.99
C LEU A 104 -7.49 -14.64 -5.60
N ASP A 105 -6.66 -15.57 -5.15
CA ASP A 105 -5.90 -15.40 -3.91
C ASP A 105 -4.49 -14.88 -4.23
N VAL A 106 -4.22 -13.66 -3.77
CA VAL A 106 -2.93 -12.99 -3.98
C VAL A 106 -2.35 -12.66 -2.61
N ALA A 107 -1.16 -13.17 -2.34
CA ALA A 107 -0.44 -12.90 -1.11
C ALA A 107 1.00 -12.46 -1.39
N THR A 108 1.51 -11.54 -0.59
CA THR A 108 2.90 -11.08 -0.66
C THR A 108 3.71 -11.72 0.45
N TYR A 109 4.87 -12.26 0.10
CA TYR A 109 5.77 -12.93 1.02
C TYR A 109 7.11 -12.22 1.08
N LYS A 110 7.64 -12.08 2.28
CA LYS A 110 9.02 -11.67 2.48
C LYS A 110 9.88 -12.91 2.69
N LEU A 111 10.91 -13.05 1.88
CA LEU A 111 11.89 -14.12 2.06
C LEU A 111 12.93 -13.65 3.08
N ASP A 112 13.00 -14.34 4.21
CA ASP A 112 14.09 -14.16 5.15
C ASP A 112 15.20 -15.15 4.79
N VAL A 113 16.27 -14.63 4.20
CA VAL A 113 17.41 -15.40 3.70
C VAL A 113 18.16 -16.12 4.83
N SER A 114 18.05 -15.64 6.07
CA SER A 114 18.78 -16.22 7.21
C SER A 114 18.18 -17.51 7.74
N ASN A 115 16.86 -17.71 7.62
CA ASN A 115 16.16 -18.83 8.25
C ASN A 115 15.32 -19.69 7.31
N ASN A 116 15.35 -19.46 5.99
CA ASN A 116 14.46 -20.10 5.01
C ASN A 116 12.96 -20.02 5.37
N THR A 117 12.58 -19.15 6.28
CA THR A 117 11.20 -18.95 6.68
C THR A 117 10.58 -17.83 5.84
N LYS A 118 9.49 -18.15 5.18
CA LYS A 118 8.69 -17.18 4.44
C LYS A 118 7.88 -16.37 5.44
N LEU A 119 8.30 -15.15 5.73
CA LEU A 119 7.52 -14.22 6.53
C LEU A 119 6.62 -13.38 5.61
N ASN A 120 5.35 -13.45 5.87
CA ASN A 120 4.33 -12.73 5.14
C ASN A 120 3.95 -11.45 5.90
N ASP A 121 4.65 -10.35 5.61
CA ASP A 121 4.40 -9.05 6.27
C ASP A 121 2.97 -8.53 6.01
N TYR A 122 2.35 -8.95 4.92
CA TYR A 122 0.98 -8.57 4.59
C TYR A 122 -0.05 -9.37 5.39
N GLU A 123 0.15 -10.68 5.51
CA GLU A 123 -0.68 -11.51 6.39
C GLU A 123 -0.61 -11.06 7.85
N ILE A 124 0.54 -10.70 8.36
CA ILE A 124 0.69 -10.21 9.74
C ILE A 124 -0.21 -8.99 9.99
N ASN A 125 -0.31 -8.06 9.05
CA ASN A 125 -1.17 -6.88 9.19
C ASN A 125 -2.66 -7.19 9.03
N LEU A 126 -3.04 -8.10 8.13
CA LEU A 126 -4.42 -8.57 8.00
C LEU A 126 -4.86 -9.43 9.19
N MET A 127 -3.92 -10.09 9.83
CA MET A 127 -4.13 -11.03 10.91
C MET A 127 -4.17 -10.39 12.29
N SER A 128 -3.65 -9.19 12.46
CA SER A 128 -3.93 -8.40 13.65
C SER A 128 -5.42 -8.10 13.81
N GLU A 129 -6.18 -8.18 12.71
CA GLU A 129 -7.64 -8.03 12.71
C GLU A 129 -8.41 -9.34 12.87
N ASN A 130 -7.78 -10.52 12.60
CA ASN A 130 -8.45 -11.83 12.71
C ASN A 130 -7.46 -12.95 13.10
N PRO A 131 -7.21 -13.16 14.39
CA PRO A 131 -6.20 -14.12 14.88
C PRO A 131 -6.50 -15.59 14.53
N GLU A 132 -7.76 -15.97 14.33
CA GLU A 132 -8.15 -17.35 13.99
C GLU A 132 -7.69 -17.80 12.59
N ILE A 133 -7.61 -16.86 11.64
CA ILE A 133 -7.12 -17.13 10.28
C ILE A 133 -5.61 -17.35 10.29
N PHE A 134 -4.92 -16.77 11.27
CA PHE A 134 -3.47 -16.86 11.44
C PHE A 134 -3.02 -18.29 11.78
N GLU A 135 -3.62 -18.90 12.78
CA GLU A 135 -3.26 -20.25 13.19
C GLU A 135 -3.48 -21.28 12.07
N GLN A 136 -4.55 -21.13 11.29
CA GLN A 136 -4.83 -22.00 10.16
C GLN A 136 -3.84 -21.83 8.99
N SER A 137 -3.35 -20.61 8.75
CA SER A 137 -2.36 -20.37 7.69
C SER A 137 -0.96 -20.84 8.08
N LEU A 138 -0.57 -20.68 9.35
CA LEU A 138 0.68 -21.23 9.88
C LEU A 138 0.71 -22.75 9.82
N LEU A 139 -0.38 -23.40 10.14
CA LEU A 139 -0.50 -24.86 10.06
C LEU A 139 -0.40 -25.35 8.61
N LYS A 140 -1.05 -24.68 7.65
CA LYS A 140 -0.95 -25.00 6.23
C LYS A 140 0.47 -24.80 5.66
N ASN A 141 1.15 -23.74 6.08
CA ASN A 141 2.49 -23.44 5.60
C ASN A 141 3.57 -24.37 6.15
N SER A 142 3.40 -24.87 7.38
CA SER A 142 4.32 -25.85 7.97
C SER A 142 4.23 -27.24 7.31
N PHE A 143 3.09 -27.59 6.71
CA PHE A 143 2.92 -28.86 6.00
C PHE A 143 3.39 -28.84 4.54
N ASN A 144 3.58 -27.66 3.93
CA ASN A 144 3.93 -27.51 2.51
C ASN A 144 5.40 -27.14 2.26
N SER A 145 6.26 -27.13 3.26
CA SER A 145 7.69 -26.86 3.09
C SER A 145 8.45 -28.10 2.64
N LEU A 146 8.30 -28.49 1.37
CA LEU A 146 9.24 -29.40 0.72
C LEU A 146 10.50 -28.64 0.29
N PRO A 147 11.70 -29.17 0.55
CA PRO A 147 12.94 -28.52 0.18
C PRO A 147 13.13 -28.57 -1.34
N GLY A 148 13.10 -27.41 -2.00
CA GLY A 148 13.38 -27.32 -3.43
C GLY A 148 12.89 -26.08 -4.17
N ASP A 149 12.03 -25.27 -3.60
CA ASP A 149 11.46 -24.11 -4.29
C ASP A 149 12.14 -22.81 -3.85
N GLN A 150 13.19 -22.39 -4.58
CA GLN A 150 13.94 -21.14 -4.35
C GLN A 150 13.41 -19.96 -5.17
N ASP A 151 12.27 -20.07 -5.84
CA ASP A 151 11.75 -19.00 -6.68
C ASP A 151 10.58 -18.28 -6.05
N LEU A 152 10.51 -16.96 -6.25
CA LEU A 152 9.37 -16.09 -5.99
C LEU A 152 8.13 -16.65 -6.71
N LYS A 153 7.37 -17.52 -6.06
CA LYS A 153 6.13 -18.05 -6.61
C LYS A 153 4.97 -17.20 -6.11
N PHE A 154 4.35 -16.50 -7.03
CA PHE A 154 2.97 -16.09 -6.89
C PHE A 154 2.11 -17.36 -6.89
N ARG A 155 1.59 -17.76 -5.75
CA ARG A 155 0.68 -18.90 -5.68
C ARG A 155 -0.74 -18.38 -5.88
N LEU A 156 -1.30 -18.67 -7.06
CA LEU A 156 -2.73 -18.59 -7.29
C LEU A 156 -3.36 -19.83 -6.65
N GLN A 157 -3.92 -19.72 -5.45
CA GLN A 157 -4.73 -20.77 -4.86
C GLN A 157 -6.16 -20.65 -5.41
N GLY A 158 -6.39 -21.24 -6.59
CA GLY A 158 -7.72 -21.69 -6.95
C GLY A 158 -8.03 -22.97 -6.17
N ASN A 159 -9.26 -23.18 -5.71
CA ASN A 159 -9.74 -24.45 -5.18
C ASN A 159 -9.74 -25.50 -6.31
N PHE A 160 -8.56 -26.05 -6.60
CA PHE A 160 -8.48 -27.25 -7.42
C PHE A 160 -8.56 -28.46 -6.51
N PRO A 161 -9.43 -29.43 -6.82
CA PRO A 161 -9.45 -30.69 -6.07
C PRO A 161 -8.06 -31.32 -6.15
N GLN A 162 -7.52 -31.68 -4.99
CA GLN A 162 -6.29 -32.47 -4.93
C GLN A 162 -6.55 -33.80 -5.65
N THR A 163 -5.85 -34.01 -6.74
CA THR A 163 -5.76 -35.35 -7.31
C THR A 163 -4.82 -36.15 -6.41
N ASP A 164 -5.39 -37.05 -5.62
CA ASP A 164 -4.65 -38.07 -4.93
C ASP A 164 -3.87 -38.89 -5.98
N SER A 165 -2.56 -38.70 -6.03
CA SER A 165 -1.67 -39.59 -6.75
C SER A 165 -1.21 -40.68 -5.79
N ASN A 166 -1.73 -41.89 -6.00
CA ASN A 166 -1.19 -43.13 -5.47
C ASN A 166 0.30 -43.31 -5.83
#